data_8c135288ef74e2d43b53ebd87b969a14
#
_entry.id   8c135288ef74e2d43b53ebd87b969a14
#
_cell.length_a   1.000
_cell.length_b   1.000
_cell.length_c   1.000
_cell.angle_alpha   90.00
_cell.angle_beta   90.00
_cell.angle_gamma   90.00
#
_symmetry.space_group_name_H-M   'P 1'
#
loop_
_entity.id
_entity.type
_entity.pdbx_description
1 polymer ?
#
loop_
_entity_poly.entity_id
_entity_poly.type
_entity_poly.pdbx_seq_one_letter_code
_entity_poly.pdbx_strand_id
1 'polypeptide(L)'
;QHGPHLPECTDETIGLGLSCGLAERLGNALVAPTIVPGLSEHHMVLPGSLTLRPETFKMVVEDYIKSYYRHGFRKFIFIASHGGNMDTTIRLLEELRETYTDVKFYNALTLDRLLKILYKIEKEMDMPAGSCGGHACAFETSLMLYLDPGHVKMDKAEPGYVGPPTRELVETMFKHGVAGISEIGVLGD
;
A
#
# COMPACT_ATOMS: atom_id res chain seq x y z
N GLN A 1 -0.82 -7.07 8.88
CA GLN A 1 -1.00 -8.50 8.64
C GLN A 1 -1.16 -8.76 7.13
N HIS A 2 -0.45 -9.76 6.58
CA HIS A 2 -0.42 -10.10 5.16
C HIS A 2 -0.48 -11.63 4.96
N GLY A 3 -1.61 -12.22 5.31
CA GLY A 3 -1.79 -13.67 5.24
C GLY A 3 -0.83 -14.42 6.18
N PRO A 4 -0.80 -15.76 6.12
CA PRO A 4 0.08 -16.56 6.95
C PRO A 4 1.52 -16.65 6.42
N HIS A 5 1.77 -16.23 5.17
CA HIS A 5 3.02 -16.45 4.43
C HIS A 5 3.89 -15.22 4.22
N LEU A 6 3.32 -14.00 4.30
CA LEU A 6 4.07 -12.76 4.13
C LEU A 6 4.37 -12.10 5.48
N PRO A 7 5.50 -11.38 5.59
CA PRO A 7 5.86 -10.66 6.82
C PRO A 7 4.99 -9.42 7.04
N GLU A 8 4.94 -8.94 8.28
CA GLU A 8 4.19 -7.71 8.63
C GLU A 8 4.73 -6.46 7.92
N CYS A 9 5.99 -6.44 7.52
CA CYS A 9 6.63 -5.34 6.79
C CYS A 9 6.41 -5.39 5.27
N THR A 10 5.47 -6.18 4.75
CA THR A 10 5.22 -6.35 3.30
C THR A 10 5.00 -5.00 2.61
N ASP A 11 4.07 -4.18 3.09
CA ASP A 11 3.79 -2.85 2.51
C ASP A 11 5.00 -1.93 2.55
N GLU A 12 5.77 -1.95 3.64
CA GLU A 12 7.00 -1.16 3.78
C GLU A 12 8.04 -1.59 2.75
N THR A 13 8.29 -2.90 2.64
CA THR A 13 9.29 -3.46 1.72
C THR A 13 8.92 -3.16 0.27
N ILE A 14 7.66 -3.36 -0.11
CA ILE A 14 7.16 -3.05 -1.45
C ILE A 14 7.25 -1.54 -1.72
N GLY A 15 6.80 -0.71 -0.79
CA GLY A 15 6.84 0.75 -0.90
C GLY A 15 8.26 1.28 -1.07
N LEU A 16 9.21 0.76 -0.30
CA LEU A 16 10.63 1.10 -0.41
C LEU A 16 11.21 0.66 -1.76
N GLY A 17 10.93 -0.58 -2.19
CA GLY A 17 11.39 -1.11 -3.47
C GLY A 17 10.90 -0.27 -4.66
N LEU A 18 9.59 0.06 -4.67
CA LEU A 18 9.01 0.94 -5.70
C LEU A 18 9.62 2.34 -5.68
N SER A 19 9.86 2.90 -4.49
CA SER A 19 10.45 4.23 -4.32
C SER A 19 11.89 4.28 -4.81
N CYS A 20 12.70 3.27 -4.49
CA CYS A 20 14.08 3.15 -4.97
C CYS A 20 14.12 3.02 -6.49
N GLY A 21 13.34 2.11 -7.07
CA GLY A 21 13.29 1.93 -8.51
C GLY A 21 12.80 3.17 -9.28
N LEU A 22 11.87 3.94 -8.69
CA LEU A 22 11.45 5.22 -9.26
C LEU A 22 12.55 6.28 -9.16
N ALA A 23 13.20 6.40 -8.00
CA ALA A 23 14.28 7.38 -7.79
C ALA A 23 15.47 7.15 -8.73
N GLU A 24 15.88 5.89 -8.93
CA GLU A 24 16.91 5.51 -9.89
C GLU A 24 16.58 5.95 -11.32
N ARG A 25 15.33 5.71 -11.77
CA ARG A 25 14.89 6.10 -13.12
C ARG A 25 14.79 7.62 -13.30
N LEU A 26 14.48 8.36 -12.24
CA LEU A 26 14.44 9.82 -12.27
C LEU A 26 15.87 10.42 -12.24
N GLY A 27 16.85 9.75 -11.65
CA GLY A 27 18.25 10.15 -11.59
C GLY A 27 18.57 11.37 -10.72
N ASN A 28 17.55 12.07 -10.23
CA ASN A 28 17.68 13.29 -9.40
C ASN A 28 16.67 13.30 -8.23
N ALA A 29 16.32 12.15 -7.72
CA ALA A 29 15.42 11.96 -6.60
C ALA A 29 16.11 11.23 -5.44
N LEU A 30 15.67 11.51 -4.22
CA LEU A 30 16.07 10.81 -3.01
C LEU A 30 14.84 10.10 -2.43
N VAL A 31 15.07 8.95 -1.81
CA VAL A 31 14.04 8.23 -1.08
C VAL A 31 14.09 8.63 0.38
N ALA A 32 12.98 9.14 0.89
CA ALA A 32 12.84 9.45 2.32
C ALA A 32 12.66 8.17 3.15
N PRO A 33 12.96 8.19 4.46
CA PRO A 33 12.58 7.10 5.35
C PRO A 33 11.09 6.79 5.24
N THR A 34 10.74 5.51 5.16
CA THR A 34 9.35 5.07 5.06
C THR A 34 8.56 5.44 6.31
N ILE A 35 7.33 5.91 6.13
CA ILE A 35 6.40 6.17 7.24
C ILE A 35 5.67 4.86 7.55
N VAL A 36 5.96 4.29 8.71
CA VAL A 36 5.40 3.06 9.25
C VAL A 36 5.01 3.33 10.70
N PRO A 37 3.81 2.95 11.15
CA PRO A 37 2.67 2.31 10.53
C PRO A 37 1.73 3.29 9.79
N GLY A 38 0.67 2.74 9.15
CA GLY A 38 -0.36 3.50 8.42
C GLY A 38 -1.77 3.35 9.01
N LEU A 39 -2.79 3.45 8.15
CA LEU A 39 -4.21 3.37 8.48
C LEU A 39 -4.74 1.96 8.21
N SER A 40 -4.68 1.09 9.20
CA SER A 40 -4.94 -0.35 9.06
C SER A 40 -6.06 -0.85 9.98
N GLU A 41 -7.05 -0.02 10.32
CA GLU A 41 -8.13 -0.38 11.24
C GLU A 41 -8.89 -1.63 10.79
N HIS A 42 -9.10 -1.81 9.49
CA HIS A 42 -9.74 -2.97 8.90
C HIS A 42 -8.92 -4.28 8.99
N HIS A 43 -7.64 -4.19 9.35
CA HIS A 43 -6.77 -5.35 9.62
C HIS A 43 -6.63 -5.67 11.12
N MET A 44 -7.12 -4.80 12.03
CA MET A 44 -6.97 -4.99 13.47
C MET A 44 -7.72 -6.20 14.04
N VAL A 45 -8.61 -6.79 13.25
CA VAL A 45 -9.30 -8.06 13.58
C VAL A 45 -8.36 -9.27 13.55
N LEU A 46 -7.20 -9.14 12.92
CA LEU A 46 -6.16 -10.17 12.87
C LEU A 46 -4.92 -9.71 13.67
N PRO A 47 -4.25 -10.63 14.39
CA PRO A 47 -3.11 -10.27 15.23
C PRO A 47 -1.90 -9.80 14.40
N GLY A 48 -1.07 -8.94 14.99
CA GLY A 48 0.17 -8.41 14.41
C GLY A 48 0.02 -7.03 13.78
N SER A 49 -1.18 -6.61 13.36
CA SER A 49 -1.40 -5.30 12.74
C SER A 49 -1.22 -4.14 13.72
N LEU A 50 -0.69 -3.04 13.19
CA LEU A 50 -0.64 -1.73 13.87
C LEU A 50 -1.42 -0.71 13.04
N THR A 51 -2.14 0.20 13.71
CA THR A 51 -2.86 1.27 13.03
C THR A 51 -2.62 2.61 13.70
N LEU A 52 -2.59 3.67 12.90
CA LEU A 52 -2.64 5.05 13.38
C LEU A 52 -4.04 5.60 13.26
N ARG A 53 -4.36 6.59 14.07
CA ARG A 53 -5.53 7.44 13.82
C ARG A 53 -5.26 8.33 12.60
N PRO A 54 -6.27 8.67 11.79
CA PRO A 54 -6.10 9.52 10.61
C PRO A 54 -5.38 10.84 10.91
N GLU A 55 -5.69 11.47 12.04
CA GLU A 55 -5.07 12.73 12.47
C GLU A 55 -3.57 12.54 12.76
N THR A 56 -3.20 11.44 13.42
CA THR A 56 -1.80 11.14 13.73
C THR A 56 -1.02 10.88 12.44
N PHE A 57 -1.59 10.09 11.52
CA PHE A 57 -0.98 9.84 10.21
C PHE A 57 -0.74 11.14 9.44
N LYS A 58 -1.75 12.01 9.36
CA LYS A 58 -1.65 13.32 8.73
C LYS A 58 -0.53 14.16 9.35
N MET A 59 -0.48 14.28 10.68
CA MET A 59 0.54 15.04 11.40
C MET A 59 1.96 14.54 11.11
N VAL A 60 2.16 13.21 11.06
CA VAL A 60 3.46 12.62 10.72
C VAL A 60 3.88 13.01 9.31
N VAL A 61 2.98 12.90 8.33
CA VAL A 61 3.28 13.29 6.95
C VAL A 61 3.59 14.79 6.83
N GLU A 62 2.81 15.65 7.51
CA GLU A 62 3.04 17.09 7.54
C GLU A 62 4.42 17.44 8.13
N ASP A 63 4.84 16.78 9.21
CA ASP A 63 6.14 17.01 9.82
C ASP A 63 7.31 16.58 8.89
N TYR A 64 7.15 15.49 8.12
CA TYR A 64 8.11 15.11 7.08
C TYR A 64 8.20 16.19 6.00
N ILE A 65 7.07 16.64 5.45
CA ILE A 65 7.04 17.69 4.43
C ILE A 65 7.66 18.98 4.95
N LYS A 66 7.26 19.42 6.14
CA LYS A 66 7.80 20.63 6.77
C LYS A 66 9.31 20.56 6.97
N SER A 67 9.82 19.40 7.36
CA SER A 67 11.26 19.19 7.57
C SER A 67 12.01 19.28 6.24
N TYR A 68 11.59 18.54 5.21
CA TYR A 68 12.24 18.60 3.89
C TYR A 68 12.06 19.93 3.18
N TYR A 69 10.92 20.60 3.35
CA TYR A 69 10.70 21.96 2.84
C TYR A 69 11.73 22.94 3.38
N ARG A 70 12.05 22.88 4.69
CA ARG A 70 13.10 23.70 5.33
C ARG A 70 14.50 23.42 4.76
N HIS A 71 14.74 22.21 4.24
CA HIS A 71 15.98 21.82 3.57
C HIS A 71 16.00 22.12 2.07
N GLY A 72 14.98 22.82 1.55
CA GLY A 72 14.94 23.29 0.16
C GLY A 72 14.25 22.35 -0.82
N PHE A 73 13.69 21.22 -0.38
CA PHE A 73 12.92 20.36 -1.28
C PHE A 73 11.61 21.04 -1.70
N ARG A 74 11.28 20.93 -2.99
CA ARG A 74 10.09 21.57 -3.61
C ARG A 74 9.30 20.61 -4.50
N LYS A 75 9.68 19.35 -4.55
CA LYS A 75 8.95 18.30 -5.28
C LYS A 75 8.88 17.06 -4.40
N PHE A 76 7.68 16.55 -4.19
CA PHE A 76 7.43 15.36 -3.40
C PHE A 76 6.59 14.38 -4.21
N ILE A 77 6.99 13.11 -4.18
CA ILE A 77 6.26 12.00 -4.81
C ILE A 77 5.87 11.04 -3.70
N PHE A 78 4.59 10.79 -3.59
CA PHE A 78 4.02 9.85 -2.63
C PHE A 78 3.73 8.52 -3.31
N ILE A 79 4.11 7.43 -2.64
CA ILE A 79 3.79 6.06 -3.01
C ILE A 79 3.11 5.42 -1.81
N ALA A 80 1.78 5.37 -1.82
CA ALA A 80 1.00 4.68 -0.80
C ALA A 80 0.92 3.20 -1.16
N SER A 81 1.83 2.39 -0.64
CA SER A 81 1.86 0.93 -0.87
C SER A 81 0.75 0.19 -0.12
N HIS A 82 0.23 0.77 0.97
CA HIS A 82 -0.91 0.24 1.71
C HIS A 82 -2.22 0.86 1.22
N GLY A 83 -3.20 0.01 0.86
CA GLY A 83 -4.50 0.45 0.34
C GLY A 83 -5.25 1.41 1.27
N GLY A 84 -5.20 1.16 2.59
CA GLY A 84 -5.84 2.01 3.60
C GLY A 84 -5.33 3.44 3.67
N ASN A 85 -4.13 3.72 3.16
CA ASN A 85 -3.54 5.05 3.13
C ASN A 85 -3.96 5.87 1.89
N MET A 86 -4.44 5.23 0.82
CA MET A 86 -4.53 5.85 -0.51
C MET A 86 -5.47 7.04 -0.54
N ASP A 87 -6.71 6.90 -0.05
CA ASP A 87 -7.71 7.96 -0.06
C ASP A 87 -7.35 9.12 0.88
N THR A 88 -6.79 8.80 2.06
CA THR A 88 -6.33 9.81 3.00
C THR A 88 -5.15 10.59 2.43
N THR A 89 -4.23 9.92 1.71
CA THR A 89 -3.12 10.57 1.02
C THR A 89 -3.62 11.53 -0.05
N ILE A 90 -4.64 11.19 -0.84
CA ILE A 90 -5.21 12.08 -1.86
C ILE A 90 -5.69 13.39 -1.21
N ARG A 91 -6.52 13.29 -0.17
CA ARG A 91 -7.06 14.46 0.56
C ARG A 91 -5.97 15.31 1.20
N LEU A 92 -5.00 14.65 1.83
CA LEU A 92 -3.87 15.34 2.44
C LEU A 92 -3.04 16.12 1.41
N LEU A 93 -2.83 15.56 0.21
CA LEU A 93 -2.09 16.26 -0.85
C LEU A 93 -2.85 17.48 -1.38
N GLU A 94 -4.18 17.50 -1.35
CA GLU A 94 -4.98 18.69 -1.68
C GLU A 94 -4.74 19.79 -0.65
N GLU A 95 -4.82 19.49 0.64
CA GLU A 95 -4.55 20.45 1.72
C GLU A 95 -3.09 20.96 1.70
N LEU A 96 -2.12 20.09 1.44
CA LEU A 96 -0.71 20.49 1.33
C LEU A 96 -0.45 21.42 0.14
N ARG A 97 -1.15 21.25 -0.98
CA ARG A 97 -1.05 22.19 -2.14
C ARG A 97 -1.56 23.59 -1.81
N GLU A 98 -2.58 23.69 -0.97
CA GLU A 98 -3.07 25.00 -0.51
C GLU A 98 -2.07 25.68 0.43
N THR A 99 -1.40 24.89 1.27
CA THR A 99 -0.42 25.40 2.25
C THR A 99 0.93 25.74 1.63
N TYR A 100 1.42 24.91 0.70
CA TYR A 100 2.75 25.03 0.09
C TYR A 100 2.62 25.33 -1.42
N THR A 101 2.33 26.57 -1.76
CA THR A 101 2.02 27.00 -3.14
C THR A 101 3.22 26.94 -4.10
N ASP A 102 4.45 26.91 -3.57
CA ASP A 102 5.70 26.78 -4.33
C ASP A 102 6.21 25.33 -4.42
N VAL A 103 5.43 24.35 -3.93
CA VAL A 103 5.77 22.92 -3.90
C VAL A 103 4.91 22.14 -4.87
N LYS A 104 5.52 21.15 -5.54
CA LYS A 104 4.80 20.19 -6.40
C LYS A 104 4.64 18.86 -5.67
N PHE A 105 3.40 18.44 -5.50
CA PHE A 105 3.04 17.15 -4.91
C PHE A 105 2.47 16.20 -5.97
N TYR A 106 3.02 15.00 -6.05
CA TYR A 106 2.61 13.94 -6.95
C TYR A 106 2.17 12.72 -6.17
N ASN A 107 1.08 12.09 -6.56
CA ASN A 107 0.66 10.78 -6.07
C ASN A 107 0.93 9.74 -7.16
N ALA A 108 1.94 8.90 -6.96
CA ALA A 108 2.34 7.92 -7.97
C ALA A 108 1.41 6.68 -7.99
N LEU A 109 0.87 6.30 -6.83
CA LEU A 109 0.01 5.12 -6.70
C LEU A 109 -1.33 5.49 -6.06
N THR A 110 -2.40 5.31 -6.81
CA THR A 110 -3.80 5.43 -6.36
C THR A 110 -4.50 4.09 -6.52
N LEU A 111 -5.61 3.88 -5.83
CA LEU A 111 -6.37 2.64 -5.94
C LEU A 111 -6.77 2.33 -7.40
N ASP A 112 -7.25 3.32 -8.15
CA ASP A 112 -7.61 3.16 -9.56
C ASP A 112 -6.41 2.72 -10.43
N ARG A 113 -5.23 3.29 -10.19
CA ARG A 113 -4.00 2.87 -10.89
C ARG A 113 -3.57 1.47 -10.49
N LEU A 114 -3.63 1.14 -9.21
CA LEU A 114 -3.30 -0.20 -8.70
C LEU A 114 -4.22 -1.24 -9.35
N LEU A 115 -5.54 -1.05 -9.30
CA LEU A 115 -6.49 -1.99 -9.89
C LEU A 115 -6.28 -2.18 -11.39
N LYS A 116 -5.94 -1.12 -12.13
CA LYS A 116 -5.59 -1.24 -13.56
C LYS A 116 -4.32 -2.06 -13.78
N ILE A 117 -3.32 -1.91 -12.91
CA ILE A 117 -2.07 -2.69 -12.97
C ILE A 117 -2.37 -4.16 -12.67
N LEU A 118 -3.12 -4.46 -11.61
CA LEU A 118 -3.47 -5.82 -11.23
C LEU A 118 -4.25 -6.54 -12.34
N TYR A 119 -5.28 -5.88 -12.89
CA TYR A 119 -6.04 -6.43 -14.02
C TYR A 119 -5.17 -6.69 -15.26
N LYS A 120 -4.23 -5.79 -15.55
CA LYS A 120 -3.30 -5.97 -16.66
C LYS A 120 -2.40 -7.18 -16.43
N ILE A 121 -1.87 -7.36 -15.22
CA ILE A 121 -1.02 -8.48 -14.84
C ILE A 121 -1.80 -9.80 -14.97
N GLU A 122 -2.99 -9.90 -14.41
CA GLU A 122 -3.85 -11.08 -14.52
C GLU A 122 -4.04 -11.49 -15.99
N LYS A 123 -4.35 -10.51 -16.85
CA LYS A 123 -4.55 -10.76 -18.27
C LYS A 123 -3.28 -11.18 -19.01
N GLU A 124 -2.14 -10.56 -18.72
CA GLU A 124 -0.86 -10.86 -19.38
C GLU A 124 -0.28 -12.21 -18.93
N MET A 125 -0.57 -12.62 -17.69
CA MET A 125 -0.10 -13.88 -17.09
C MET A 125 -1.10 -15.02 -17.23
N ASP A 126 -2.25 -14.81 -17.89
CA ASP A 126 -3.34 -15.79 -18.04
C ASP A 126 -3.82 -16.34 -16.70
N MET A 127 -3.91 -15.46 -15.70
CA MET A 127 -4.37 -15.77 -14.34
C MET A 127 -5.91 -15.66 -14.25
N PRO A 128 -6.56 -16.43 -13.39
CA PRO A 128 -7.98 -16.24 -13.08
C PRO A 128 -8.26 -14.81 -12.59
N ALA A 129 -9.40 -14.24 -13.00
CA ALA A 129 -9.78 -12.90 -12.54
C ALA A 129 -9.95 -12.88 -11.01
N GLY A 130 -9.31 -11.90 -10.34
CA GLY A 130 -9.31 -11.76 -8.90
C GLY A 130 -8.19 -12.52 -8.17
N SER A 131 -7.28 -13.20 -8.89
CA SER A 131 -6.07 -13.78 -8.28
C SER A 131 -5.16 -12.69 -7.68
N CYS A 132 -5.14 -11.50 -8.29
CA CYS A 132 -4.49 -10.31 -7.75
C CYS A 132 -5.49 -9.46 -6.95
N GLY A 133 -6.08 -10.00 -5.89
CA GLY A 133 -7.18 -9.37 -5.15
C GLY A 133 -6.78 -8.15 -4.29
N GLY A 134 -5.49 -7.87 -4.18
CA GLY A 134 -4.97 -6.63 -3.59
C GLY A 134 -4.54 -6.70 -2.14
N HIS A 135 -4.54 -7.87 -1.49
CA HIS A 135 -3.97 -8.06 -0.15
C HIS A 135 -3.43 -9.48 0.05
N ALA A 136 -2.16 -9.59 0.36
CA ALA A 136 -1.43 -10.85 0.53
C ALA A 136 -1.59 -11.84 -0.65
N CYS A 137 -1.89 -11.33 -1.83
CA CYS A 137 -2.20 -12.08 -3.03
C CYS A 137 -0.95 -12.42 -3.86
N ALA A 138 -1.14 -13.12 -4.97
CA ALA A 138 -0.07 -13.48 -5.89
C ALA A 138 0.81 -12.28 -6.32
N PHE A 139 0.23 -11.09 -6.49
CA PHE A 139 0.98 -9.88 -6.83
C PHE A 139 1.96 -9.46 -5.73
N GLU A 140 1.48 -9.31 -4.49
CA GLU A 140 2.36 -8.93 -3.37
C GLU A 140 3.36 -10.02 -3.02
N THR A 141 2.93 -11.27 -3.07
CA THR A 141 3.81 -12.43 -2.88
C THR A 141 4.95 -12.44 -3.90
N SER A 142 4.65 -12.19 -5.18
CA SER A 142 5.67 -12.10 -6.24
C SER A 142 6.65 -10.95 -6.02
N LEU A 143 6.15 -9.79 -5.60
CA LEU A 143 7.01 -8.65 -5.25
C LEU A 143 7.90 -8.96 -4.05
N MET A 144 7.36 -9.59 -3.02
CA MET A 144 8.14 -9.98 -1.84
C MET A 144 9.17 -11.06 -2.15
N LEU A 145 8.84 -12.04 -2.99
CA LEU A 145 9.82 -13.03 -3.48
C LEU A 145 10.97 -12.39 -4.28
N TYR A 146 10.70 -11.29 -4.97
CA TYR A 146 11.74 -10.53 -5.67
C TYR A 146 12.55 -9.63 -4.74
N LEU A 147 11.92 -8.94 -3.80
CA LEU A 147 12.55 -7.93 -2.95
C LEU A 147 13.21 -8.52 -1.69
N ASP A 148 12.54 -9.50 -1.06
CA ASP A 148 12.95 -10.09 0.22
C ASP A 148 12.48 -11.55 0.36
N PRO A 149 13.01 -12.46 -0.47
CA PRO A 149 12.56 -13.86 -0.52
C PRO A 149 12.79 -14.61 0.81
N GLY A 150 13.75 -14.17 1.63
CA GLY A 150 14.09 -14.82 2.89
C GLY A 150 13.00 -14.73 3.96
N HIS A 151 12.05 -13.79 3.83
CA HIS A 151 10.95 -13.60 4.77
C HIS A 151 9.60 -14.14 4.25
N VAL A 152 9.55 -14.69 3.04
CA VAL A 152 8.34 -15.31 2.47
C VAL A 152 8.29 -16.79 2.83
N LYS A 153 7.19 -17.22 3.45
CA LYS A 153 6.95 -18.62 3.89
C LYS A 153 5.98 -19.29 2.92
N MET A 154 6.46 -19.65 1.72
CA MET A 154 5.62 -20.26 0.69
C MET A 154 4.95 -21.58 1.12
N ASP A 155 5.54 -22.29 2.07
CA ASP A 155 4.94 -23.48 2.69
C ASP A 155 3.67 -23.18 3.50
N LYS A 156 3.40 -21.91 3.78
CA LYS A 156 2.19 -21.42 4.48
C LYS A 156 1.26 -20.62 3.58
N ALA A 157 1.57 -20.50 2.28
CA ALA A 157 0.70 -19.80 1.36
C ALA A 157 -0.59 -20.56 1.16
N GLU A 158 -1.73 -19.90 1.33
CA GLU A 158 -3.05 -20.43 1.14
C GLU A 158 -3.92 -19.43 0.38
N PRO A 159 -4.76 -19.84 -0.57
CA PRO A 159 -5.66 -18.93 -1.25
C PRO A 159 -6.73 -18.40 -0.30
N GLY A 160 -7.06 -17.11 -0.48
CA GLY A 160 -8.13 -16.47 0.26
C GLY A 160 -9.37 -16.25 -0.61
N TYR A 161 -9.92 -15.03 -0.57
CA TYR A 161 -11.03 -14.67 -1.43
C TYR A 161 -10.53 -14.40 -2.85
N VAL A 162 -10.93 -15.22 -3.80
CA VAL A 162 -10.67 -15.02 -5.24
C VAL A 162 -11.96 -14.58 -5.93
N GLY A 163 -12.00 -13.32 -6.36
CA GLY A 163 -13.15 -12.75 -7.03
C GLY A 163 -13.04 -11.24 -7.22
N PRO A 164 -13.96 -10.63 -7.99
CA PRO A 164 -13.92 -9.21 -8.25
C PRO A 164 -14.16 -8.40 -6.97
N PRO A 165 -13.48 -7.26 -6.79
CA PRO A 165 -13.72 -6.33 -5.69
C PRO A 165 -15.07 -5.65 -5.90
N THR A 166 -16.13 -6.20 -5.30
CA THR A 166 -17.47 -5.61 -5.34
C THR A 166 -17.62 -4.54 -4.26
N ARG A 167 -18.59 -3.62 -4.46
CA ARG A 167 -18.91 -2.63 -3.45
C ARG A 167 -19.31 -3.27 -2.11
N GLU A 168 -20.09 -4.34 -2.15
CA GLU A 168 -20.50 -5.10 -0.96
C GLU A 168 -19.30 -5.69 -0.20
N LEU A 169 -18.31 -6.21 -0.93
CA LEU A 169 -17.06 -6.72 -0.36
C LEU A 169 -16.30 -5.61 0.37
N VAL A 170 -16.16 -4.44 -0.26
CA VAL A 170 -15.49 -3.28 0.35
C VAL A 170 -16.22 -2.80 1.60
N GLU A 171 -17.55 -2.69 1.55
CA GLU A 171 -18.37 -2.34 2.71
C GLU A 171 -18.24 -3.38 3.85
N THR A 172 -18.20 -4.66 3.52
CA THR A 172 -17.98 -5.76 4.48
C THR A 172 -16.60 -5.64 5.14
N MET A 173 -15.56 -5.37 4.35
CA MET A 173 -14.20 -5.17 4.86
C MET A 173 -14.12 -4.02 5.87
N PHE A 174 -14.72 -2.88 5.55
CA PHE A 174 -14.71 -1.74 6.47
C PHE A 174 -15.59 -1.92 7.71
N LYS A 175 -16.65 -2.72 7.61
CA LYS A 175 -17.59 -2.97 8.73
C LYS A 175 -17.12 -4.09 9.68
N HIS A 176 -16.55 -5.15 9.12
CA HIS A 176 -16.23 -6.38 9.84
C HIS A 176 -14.73 -6.73 9.82
N GLY A 177 -13.91 -5.85 9.23
CA GLY A 177 -12.50 -6.10 8.98
C GLY A 177 -12.27 -7.09 7.84
N VAL A 178 -11.00 -7.29 7.50
CA VAL A 178 -10.59 -8.22 6.43
C VAL A 178 -11.02 -9.67 6.72
N ALA A 179 -11.09 -10.06 7.99
CA ALA A 179 -11.55 -11.37 8.41
C ALA A 179 -13.03 -11.66 8.08
N GLY A 180 -13.84 -10.61 7.85
CA GLY A 180 -15.21 -10.76 7.34
C GLY A 180 -15.30 -11.24 5.89
N ILE A 181 -14.16 -11.23 5.18
CA ILE A 181 -14.05 -11.71 3.79
C ILE A 181 -13.19 -12.97 3.72
N SER A 182 -12.07 -12.99 4.44
CA SER A 182 -11.10 -14.08 4.46
C SER A 182 -10.57 -14.25 5.87
N GLU A 183 -10.78 -15.43 6.47
CA GLU A 183 -10.36 -15.74 7.85
C GLU A 183 -8.84 -15.58 8.06
N ILE A 184 -8.06 -15.82 7.03
CA ILE A 184 -6.60 -15.69 7.03
C ILE A 184 -6.11 -14.33 6.50
N GLY A 185 -7.02 -13.45 6.09
CA GLY A 185 -6.72 -12.12 5.60
C GLY A 185 -6.15 -12.04 4.19
N VAL A 186 -6.20 -13.11 3.39
CA VAL A 186 -5.75 -13.11 2.00
C VAL A 186 -6.91 -12.72 1.07
N LEU A 187 -6.70 -11.73 0.21
CA LEU A 187 -7.65 -11.32 -0.84
C LEU A 187 -6.97 -11.55 -2.20
N GLY A 188 -7.18 -12.72 -2.76
CA GLY A 188 -6.58 -13.25 -3.98
C GLY A 188 -6.13 -14.68 -3.81
N ASP A 189 -5.36 -15.14 -4.81
CA ASP A 189 -4.71 -16.45 -4.83
C ASP A 189 -3.25 -16.33 -4.41
#